data_3e973429e540868b247d7cd55b1c3918
#
_entry.id   3e973429e540868b247d7cd55b1c3918
#
_cell.length_a   1.000
_cell.length_b   1.000
_cell.length_c   1.000
_cell.angle_alpha   90.00
_cell.angle_beta   90.00
_cell.angle_gamma   90.00
#
_symmetry.space_group_name_H-M   'P 1'
#
loop_
_entity.id
_entity.type
_entity.pdbx_description
1 polymer ?
#
loop_
_entity_poly.entity_id
_entity_poly.type
_entity_poly.pdbx_seq_one_letter_code
_entity_poly.pdbx_strand_id
1 'polypeptide(L)'
;TRECTSTLVLEGRCRLAFKLLRAYQNEFRGVCCTPGALSFYRADYVRSVADEWLSQRFRGQPCTTGEDRAIANLFLRDGWLTAYQENAKVYSKMPATFAGMCRMFLRWARSNIRETVFLFSFLFRRFRGAYLNTFRFNMVLATMSLILPPLLIAGNIGALFASDGYVFHQYLAVMTYALSVAVIYYVNERDSDWVWLMIYEFVWVASLWWIIPYAFATLRNTGWLTRKVEAEPVGRVLRAQPVAC
;
A
#
# COMPACT_ATOMS: atom_id res chain seq x y z
N THR A 1 5.92 21.92 -3.99
CA THR A 1 7.15 22.50 -3.42
C THR A 1 8.10 21.37 -3.03
N ARG A 2 9.22 21.23 -3.78
CA ARG A 2 10.30 20.25 -3.55
C ARG A 2 11.23 20.76 -2.44
N GLU A 3 10.69 21.11 -1.27
CA GLU A 3 11.45 21.84 -0.26
C GLU A 3 12.14 20.97 0.81
N CYS A 4 11.88 19.65 0.83
CA CYS A 4 12.48 18.76 1.84
C CYS A 4 12.91 17.44 1.23
N THR A 5 14.11 16.95 1.61
CA THR A 5 14.67 15.66 1.15
C THR A 5 13.70 14.48 1.39
N SER A 6 13.02 14.47 2.54
CA SER A 6 12.01 13.43 2.83
C SER A 6 10.84 13.43 1.84
N THR A 7 10.46 14.58 1.32
CA THR A 7 9.40 14.73 0.31
C THR A 7 9.85 14.16 -1.04
N LEU A 8 11.07 14.41 -1.46
CA LEU A 8 11.66 13.89 -2.71
C LEU A 8 11.77 12.37 -2.70
N VAL A 9 12.26 11.82 -1.59
CA VAL A 9 12.36 10.37 -1.37
C VAL A 9 10.99 9.70 -1.45
N LEU A 10 9.96 10.31 -0.81
CA LEU A 10 8.58 9.81 -0.87
C LEU A 10 7.95 9.98 -2.25
N GLU A 11 8.25 11.06 -2.96
CA GLU A 11 7.77 11.30 -4.32
C GLU A 11 8.26 10.20 -5.26
N GLY A 12 9.56 9.89 -5.25
CA GLY A 12 10.14 8.79 -6.02
C GLY A 12 9.45 7.46 -5.74
N ARG A 13 9.24 7.13 -4.45
CA ARG A 13 8.54 5.90 -4.05
C ARG A 13 7.09 5.87 -4.53
N CYS A 14 6.37 6.98 -4.45
CA CYS A 14 4.99 7.07 -4.95
C CYS A 14 4.95 6.91 -6.47
N ARG A 15 5.83 7.57 -7.21
CA ARG A 15 5.92 7.41 -8.66
C ARG A 15 6.17 5.95 -9.06
N LEU A 16 7.13 5.28 -8.42
CA LEU A 16 7.37 3.86 -8.65
C LEU A 16 6.11 3.01 -8.39
N ALA A 17 5.43 3.25 -7.27
CA ALA A 17 4.24 2.50 -6.91
C ALA A 17 3.10 2.69 -7.92
N PHE A 18 2.92 3.89 -8.46
CA PHE A 18 1.86 4.17 -9.43
C PHE A 18 2.25 3.76 -10.85
N LYS A 19 3.42 4.13 -11.31
CA LYS A 19 3.83 3.92 -12.70
C LYS A 19 4.31 2.51 -13.02
N LEU A 20 4.80 1.77 -12.05
CA LEU A 20 5.18 0.37 -12.24
C LEU A 20 4.15 -0.58 -11.63
N LEU A 21 3.93 -0.53 -10.31
CA LEU A 21 3.10 -1.54 -9.66
C LEU A 21 1.62 -1.44 -10.04
N ARG A 22 1.06 -0.22 -10.13
CA ARG A 22 -0.34 -0.04 -10.53
C ARG A 22 -0.53 -0.30 -12.02
N ALA A 23 0.37 0.18 -12.87
CA ALA A 23 0.34 -0.11 -14.29
C ALA A 23 0.41 -1.61 -14.55
N TYR A 24 1.34 -2.32 -13.90
CA TYR A 24 1.42 -3.77 -13.96
C TYR A 24 0.13 -4.47 -13.51
N GLN A 25 -0.45 -4.06 -12.37
CA GLN A 25 -1.74 -4.61 -11.89
C GLN A 25 -2.89 -4.30 -12.86
N ASN A 26 -2.82 -3.19 -13.59
CA ASN A 26 -3.82 -2.80 -14.58
C ASN A 26 -3.89 -3.77 -15.77
N GLU A 27 -2.77 -4.36 -16.19
CA GLU A 27 -2.76 -5.38 -17.26
C GLU A 27 -3.68 -6.56 -16.95
N PHE A 28 -3.86 -6.87 -15.67
CA PHE A 28 -4.76 -7.94 -15.19
C PHE A 28 -6.11 -7.42 -14.72
N ARG A 29 -6.41 -6.13 -14.97
CA ARG A 29 -7.67 -5.49 -14.53
C ARG A 29 -7.97 -5.78 -13.06
N GLY A 30 -6.93 -5.73 -12.24
CA GLY A 30 -6.99 -6.11 -10.84
C GLY A 30 -6.11 -5.24 -9.95
N VAL A 31 -6.31 -3.92 -10.01
CA VAL A 31 -5.62 -2.97 -9.13
C VAL A 31 -6.17 -3.12 -7.71
N CYS A 32 -5.32 -3.54 -6.78
CA CYS A 32 -5.73 -3.92 -5.42
C CYS A 32 -5.92 -2.76 -4.47
N CYS A 33 -5.53 -1.56 -4.84
CA CYS A 33 -5.71 -0.38 -4.02
C CYS A 33 -6.00 0.81 -4.91
N THR A 34 -7.16 1.36 -4.75
CA THR A 34 -7.62 2.59 -5.38
C THR A 34 -7.28 3.75 -4.44
N PRO A 35 -6.25 4.55 -4.71
CA PRO A 35 -5.74 5.51 -3.73
C PRO A 35 -6.77 6.58 -3.41
N GLY A 36 -6.95 6.88 -2.13
CA GLY A 36 -7.90 7.86 -1.63
C GLY A 36 -7.66 9.31 -2.12
N ALA A 37 -6.50 9.57 -2.77
CA ALA A 37 -6.21 10.87 -3.36
C ALA A 37 -7.05 11.16 -4.61
N LEU A 38 -7.28 10.15 -5.45
CA LEU A 38 -8.16 10.23 -6.63
C LEU A 38 -8.60 8.83 -7.04
N SER A 39 -9.89 8.57 -6.90
CA SER A 39 -10.51 7.31 -7.33
C SER A 39 -11.96 7.53 -7.72
N PHE A 40 -12.41 6.81 -8.74
CA PHE A 40 -13.78 6.83 -9.22
C PHE A 40 -14.41 5.45 -9.05
N TYR A 41 -15.63 5.42 -8.55
CA TYR A 41 -16.36 4.19 -8.29
C TYR A 41 -17.75 4.23 -8.91
N ARG A 42 -18.29 3.08 -9.26
CA ARG A 42 -19.70 2.96 -9.62
C ARG A 42 -20.56 3.19 -8.38
N ALA A 43 -21.37 4.23 -8.42
CA ALA A 43 -22.14 4.66 -7.26
C ALA A 43 -23.21 3.66 -6.85
N ASP A 44 -23.84 2.96 -7.81
CA ASP A 44 -24.81 1.90 -7.59
C ASP A 44 -24.20 0.75 -6.77
N TYR A 45 -23.02 0.29 -7.17
CA TYR A 45 -22.32 -0.77 -6.44
C TYR A 45 -21.84 -0.30 -5.07
N VAL A 46 -21.24 0.91 -4.95
CA VAL A 46 -20.82 1.43 -3.65
C VAL A 46 -21.99 1.49 -2.67
N ARG A 47 -23.17 1.93 -3.12
CA ARG A 47 -24.38 1.95 -2.26
C ARG A 47 -24.79 0.56 -1.83
N SER A 48 -24.69 -0.46 -2.70
CA SER A 48 -25.05 -1.83 -2.36
C SER A 48 -24.14 -2.50 -1.34
N VAL A 49 -22.87 -2.08 -1.24
CA VAL A 49 -21.88 -2.64 -0.30
C VAL A 49 -21.53 -1.70 0.85
N ALA A 50 -22.18 -0.54 0.93
CA ALA A 50 -21.83 0.52 1.89
C ALA A 50 -21.87 0.05 3.34
N ASP A 51 -22.90 -0.70 3.73
CA ASP A 51 -23.05 -1.20 5.10
C ASP A 51 -21.94 -2.21 5.44
N GLU A 52 -21.61 -3.12 4.52
CA GLU A 52 -20.52 -4.07 4.69
C GLU A 52 -19.18 -3.33 4.81
N TRP A 53 -18.94 -2.36 3.93
CA TRP A 53 -17.72 -1.58 3.90
C TRP A 53 -17.51 -0.75 5.19
N LEU A 54 -18.54 -0.04 5.63
CA LEU A 54 -18.49 0.82 6.82
C LEU A 54 -18.46 0.02 8.13
N SER A 55 -19.06 -1.17 8.16
CA SER A 55 -19.08 -2.05 9.33
C SER A 55 -17.90 -3.02 9.41
N GLN A 56 -16.93 -2.92 8.50
CA GLN A 56 -15.79 -3.83 8.46
C GLN A 56 -15.06 -3.90 9.79
N ARG A 57 -14.81 -5.13 10.25
CA ARG A 57 -14.09 -5.40 11.51
C ARG A 57 -12.94 -6.37 11.29
N PHE A 58 -11.87 -6.16 12.02
CA PHE A 58 -10.75 -7.10 12.08
C PHE A 58 -10.48 -7.49 13.53
N ARG A 59 -10.60 -8.78 13.84
CA ARG A 59 -10.46 -9.31 15.22
C ARG A 59 -11.32 -8.54 16.25
N GLY A 60 -12.55 -8.22 15.86
CA GLY A 60 -13.53 -7.53 16.71
C GLY A 60 -13.38 -5.98 16.76
N GLN A 61 -12.29 -5.42 16.24
CA GLN A 61 -12.09 -3.96 16.20
C GLN A 61 -12.57 -3.37 14.85
N PRO A 62 -13.20 -2.19 14.85
CA PRO A 62 -13.62 -1.53 13.62
C PRO A 62 -12.41 -1.12 12.80
N CYS A 63 -12.49 -1.29 11.46
CA CYS A 63 -11.45 -0.88 10.53
C CYS A 63 -11.69 0.57 10.11
N THR A 64 -10.97 1.51 10.70
CA THR A 64 -11.09 2.96 10.40
C THR A 64 -10.06 3.47 9.41
N THR A 65 -9.17 2.61 8.92
CA THR A 65 -8.09 2.96 8.00
C THR A 65 -7.92 1.89 6.93
N GLY A 66 -7.54 2.30 5.70
CA GLY A 66 -7.38 1.40 4.55
C GLY A 66 -8.67 1.22 3.77
N GLU A 67 -9.56 2.18 3.89
CA GLU A 67 -10.86 2.26 3.24
C GLU A 67 -10.78 2.13 1.71
N ASP A 68 -9.74 2.67 1.13
CA ASP A 68 -9.44 2.63 -0.29
C ASP A 68 -9.10 1.21 -0.80
N ARG A 69 -8.40 0.44 0.02
CA ARG A 69 -8.10 -0.95 -0.30
C ARG A 69 -9.26 -1.88 0.05
N ALA A 70 -9.99 -1.58 1.11
CA ALA A 70 -11.19 -2.33 1.50
C ALA A 70 -12.24 -2.30 0.40
N ILE A 71 -12.57 -1.12 -0.11
CA ILE A 71 -13.55 -0.98 -1.22
C ILE A 71 -13.05 -1.66 -2.49
N ALA A 72 -11.76 -1.55 -2.83
CA ALA A 72 -11.18 -2.25 -3.97
C ALA A 72 -11.31 -3.78 -3.85
N ASN A 73 -11.09 -4.33 -2.66
CA ASN A 73 -11.28 -5.75 -2.39
C ASN A 73 -12.74 -6.21 -2.58
N LEU A 74 -13.72 -5.40 -2.18
CA LEU A 74 -15.14 -5.69 -2.40
C LEU A 74 -15.47 -5.74 -3.88
N PHE A 75 -15.03 -4.74 -4.66
CA PHE A 75 -15.17 -4.76 -6.12
C PHE A 75 -14.56 -6.02 -6.74
N LEU A 76 -13.34 -6.36 -6.35
CA LEU A 76 -12.66 -7.55 -6.88
C LEU A 76 -13.36 -8.85 -6.47
N ARG A 77 -13.81 -8.97 -5.21
CA ARG A 77 -14.53 -10.14 -4.69
C ARG A 77 -15.79 -10.43 -5.49
N ASP A 78 -16.53 -9.39 -5.85
CA ASP A 78 -17.81 -9.50 -6.54
C ASP A 78 -17.66 -9.48 -8.08
N GLY A 79 -16.42 -9.71 -8.56
CA GLY A 79 -16.12 -9.94 -9.97
C GLY A 79 -15.90 -8.68 -10.81
N TRP A 80 -15.96 -7.50 -10.19
CA TRP A 80 -15.68 -6.25 -10.88
C TRP A 80 -14.20 -6.12 -11.25
N LEU A 81 -13.93 -5.38 -12.31
CA LEU A 81 -12.59 -5.06 -12.75
C LEU A 81 -12.20 -3.69 -12.17
N THR A 82 -10.98 -3.60 -11.68
CA THR A 82 -10.37 -2.35 -11.23
C THR A 82 -9.26 -1.95 -12.19
N ALA A 83 -9.23 -0.69 -12.57
CA ALA A 83 -8.28 -0.18 -13.56
C ALA A 83 -7.49 1.02 -13.01
N TYR A 84 -6.30 1.20 -13.53
CA TYR A 84 -5.46 2.37 -13.30
C TYR A 84 -5.47 3.26 -14.53
N GLN A 85 -5.69 4.56 -14.32
CA GLN A 85 -5.66 5.58 -15.36
C GLN A 85 -4.37 6.40 -15.24
N GLU A 86 -3.41 6.15 -16.11
CA GLU A 86 -2.09 6.78 -16.04
C GLU A 86 -2.12 8.31 -16.22
N ASN A 87 -3.02 8.79 -17.07
CA ASN A 87 -3.14 10.22 -17.37
C ASN A 87 -3.86 11.02 -16.27
N ALA A 88 -4.49 10.35 -15.30
CA ALA A 88 -5.14 10.99 -14.17
C ALA A 88 -4.10 11.36 -13.11
N LYS A 89 -3.79 12.65 -12.99
CA LYS A 89 -2.77 13.16 -12.07
C LYS A 89 -3.41 13.94 -10.93
N VAL A 90 -2.91 13.72 -9.72
CA VAL A 90 -3.29 14.46 -8.52
C VAL A 90 -2.06 14.80 -7.70
N TYR A 91 -2.06 16.00 -7.12
CA TYR A 91 -1.00 16.45 -6.23
C TYR A 91 -1.48 16.32 -4.78
N SER A 92 -0.71 15.61 -3.97
CA SER A 92 -1.02 15.39 -2.55
C SER A 92 0.13 15.86 -1.67
N LYS A 93 -0.21 16.41 -0.50
CA LYS A 93 0.80 16.80 0.49
C LYS A 93 1.33 15.56 1.20
N MET A 94 2.65 15.38 1.17
CA MET A 94 3.34 14.34 1.91
C MET A 94 3.84 14.86 3.27
N PRO A 95 4.03 13.97 4.27
CA PRO A 95 4.64 14.36 5.54
C PRO A 95 6.02 14.97 5.33
N ALA A 96 6.25 16.15 5.91
CA ALA A 96 7.54 16.84 5.83
C ALA A 96 8.56 16.33 6.87
N THR A 97 8.12 15.56 7.87
CA THR A 97 8.97 15.07 8.96
C THR A 97 9.14 13.56 8.89
N PHE A 98 10.31 13.07 9.31
CA PHE A 98 10.57 11.62 9.40
C PHE A 98 9.56 10.90 10.30
N ALA A 99 9.23 11.47 11.46
CA ALA A 99 8.21 10.90 12.35
C ALA A 99 6.81 10.84 11.70
N GLY A 100 6.45 11.86 10.90
CA GLY A 100 5.23 11.87 10.11
C GLY A 100 5.22 10.77 9.06
N MET A 101 6.35 10.57 8.38
CA MET A 101 6.55 9.50 7.40
C MET A 101 6.42 8.10 8.05
N CYS A 102 7.06 7.87 9.19
CA CYS A 102 6.94 6.62 9.94
C CYS A 102 5.48 6.31 10.33
N ARG A 103 4.75 7.31 10.85
CA ARG A 103 3.32 7.15 11.19
C ARG A 103 2.47 6.81 9.96
N MET A 104 2.73 7.47 8.83
CA MET A 104 2.03 7.19 7.57
C MET A 104 2.28 5.77 7.09
N PHE A 105 3.55 5.33 7.02
CA PHE A 105 3.90 3.98 6.60
C PHE A 105 3.38 2.91 7.55
N LEU A 106 3.42 3.15 8.86
CA LEU A 106 2.87 2.22 9.84
C LEU A 106 1.34 2.04 9.66
N ARG A 107 0.62 3.12 9.44
CA ARG A 107 -0.81 3.08 9.13
C ARG A 107 -1.08 2.29 7.85
N TRP A 108 -0.32 2.55 6.78
CA TRP A 108 -0.43 1.82 5.52
C TRP A 108 -0.07 0.34 5.66
N ALA A 109 0.98 0.01 6.40
CA ALA A 109 1.37 -1.37 6.64
C ALA A 109 0.28 -2.15 7.37
N ARG A 110 -0.29 -1.60 8.45
CA ARG A 110 -1.39 -2.22 9.20
C ARG A 110 -2.61 -2.48 8.31
N SER A 111 -3.06 -1.46 7.57
CA SER A 111 -4.20 -1.62 6.66
C SER A 111 -3.89 -2.61 5.54
N ASN A 112 -2.68 -2.56 4.98
CA ASN A 112 -2.25 -3.46 3.92
C ASN A 112 -2.28 -4.92 4.37
N ILE A 113 -1.80 -5.22 5.58
CA ILE A 113 -1.81 -6.58 6.13
C ILE A 113 -3.26 -7.05 6.35
N ARG A 114 -4.12 -6.23 6.97
CA ARG A 114 -5.54 -6.58 7.20
C ARG A 114 -6.27 -6.89 5.90
N GLU A 115 -6.13 -6.00 4.93
CA GLU A 115 -6.79 -6.13 3.63
C GLU A 115 -6.20 -7.28 2.79
N THR A 116 -4.94 -7.64 3.01
CA THR A 116 -4.37 -8.85 2.41
C THR A 116 -4.99 -10.10 3.00
N VAL A 117 -5.23 -10.16 4.32
CA VAL A 117 -5.94 -11.27 4.94
C VAL A 117 -7.37 -11.41 4.37
N PHE A 118 -8.07 -10.29 4.22
CA PHE A 118 -9.40 -10.29 3.59
C PHE A 118 -9.34 -10.75 2.13
N LEU A 119 -8.40 -10.26 1.34
CA LEU A 119 -8.17 -10.69 -0.05
C LEU A 119 -7.99 -12.22 -0.14
N PHE A 120 -7.21 -12.81 0.75
CA PHE A 120 -6.98 -14.25 0.76
C PHE A 120 -8.23 -15.08 1.10
N SER A 121 -9.23 -14.51 1.76
CA SER A 121 -10.49 -15.18 2.05
C SER A 121 -11.29 -15.55 0.78
N PHE A 122 -11.08 -14.84 -0.32
CA PHE A 122 -11.76 -15.09 -1.59
C PHE A 122 -10.81 -15.36 -2.77
N LEU A 123 -9.51 -15.06 -2.65
CA LEU A 123 -8.54 -15.13 -3.75
C LEU A 123 -8.57 -16.48 -4.49
N PHE A 124 -8.73 -17.58 -3.77
CA PHE A 124 -8.73 -18.93 -4.34
C PHE A 124 -10.12 -19.42 -4.77
N ARG A 125 -11.18 -18.63 -4.54
CA ARG A 125 -12.50 -18.89 -5.05
C ARG A 125 -12.63 -18.43 -6.51
N ARG A 126 -13.59 -18.97 -7.25
CA ARG A 126 -13.87 -18.53 -8.63
C ARG A 126 -14.75 -17.28 -8.59
N PHE A 127 -14.17 -16.11 -8.40
CA PHE A 127 -14.89 -14.84 -8.27
C PHE A 127 -14.98 -14.05 -9.59
N ARG A 128 -14.19 -14.40 -10.60
CA ARG A 128 -14.27 -13.81 -11.95
C ARG A 128 -13.78 -14.80 -13.02
N GLY A 129 -14.13 -14.55 -14.29
CA GLY A 129 -13.74 -15.43 -15.40
C GLY A 129 -12.37 -15.07 -15.99
N ALA A 130 -12.21 -13.83 -16.41
CA ALA A 130 -10.99 -13.38 -17.09
C ALA A 130 -9.83 -13.08 -16.12
N TYR A 131 -8.61 -13.40 -16.54
CA TYR A 131 -7.36 -13.09 -15.84
C TYR A 131 -7.25 -13.62 -14.38
N LEU A 132 -8.08 -14.60 -14.00
CA LEU A 132 -8.16 -15.05 -12.61
C LEU A 132 -6.82 -15.63 -12.10
N ASN A 133 -6.20 -16.52 -12.86
CA ASN A 133 -4.97 -17.19 -12.43
C ASN A 133 -3.77 -16.21 -12.41
N THR A 134 -3.67 -15.33 -13.38
CA THR A 134 -2.63 -14.31 -13.43
C THR A 134 -2.79 -13.29 -12.30
N PHE A 135 -4.05 -12.93 -12.00
CA PHE A 135 -4.34 -12.10 -10.82
C PHE A 135 -3.92 -12.79 -9.52
N ARG A 136 -4.26 -14.07 -9.34
CA ARG A 136 -3.83 -14.87 -8.17
C ARG A 136 -2.33 -14.89 -8.01
N PHE A 137 -1.61 -15.18 -9.09
CA PHE A 137 -0.15 -15.21 -9.10
C PHE A 137 0.43 -13.85 -8.66
N ASN A 138 -0.07 -12.76 -9.24
CA ASN A 138 0.35 -11.41 -8.89
C ASN A 138 0.06 -11.09 -7.41
N MET A 139 -1.09 -11.51 -6.87
CA MET A 139 -1.41 -11.24 -5.45
C MET A 139 -0.56 -12.06 -4.50
N VAL A 140 -0.23 -13.28 -4.85
CA VAL A 140 0.72 -14.08 -4.07
C VAL A 140 2.10 -13.41 -4.07
N LEU A 141 2.61 -12.98 -5.22
CA LEU A 141 3.87 -12.24 -5.29
C LEU A 141 3.84 -10.93 -4.50
N ALA A 142 2.75 -10.15 -4.61
CA ALA A 142 2.60 -8.92 -3.84
C ALA A 142 2.58 -9.19 -2.32
N THR A 143 2.04 -10.33 -1.90
CA THR A 143 2.05 -10.73 -0.49
C THR A 143 3.44 -11.11 0.00
N MET A 144 4.30 -11.66 -0.87
CA MET A 144 5.69 -11.94 -0.52
C MET A 144 6.43 -10.67 -0.09
N SER A 145 6.10 -9.52 -0.68
CA SER A 145 6.67 -8.22 -0.28
C SER A 145 6.35 -7.80 1.17
N LEU A 146 5.32 -8.38 1.77
CA LEU A 146 4.98 -8.15 3.19
C LEU A 146 5.65 -9.17 4.13
N ILE A 147 5.86 -10.38 3.65
CA ILE A 147 6.39 -11.50 4.47
C ILE A 147 7.92 -11.52 4.44
N LEU A 148 8.50 -11.26 3.28
CA LEU A 148 9.94 -11.35 3.07
C LEU A 148 10.76 -10.43 4.00
N PRO A 149 10.41 -9.13 4.22
CA PRO A 149 11.19 -8.27 5.11
C PRO A 149 11.31 -8.80 6.55
N PRO A 150 10.25 -9.23 7.25
CA PRO A 150 10.38 -9.84 8.57
C PRO A 150 11.25 -11.09 8.58
N LEU A 151 11.16 -11.95 7.56
CA LEU A 151 12.00 -13.15 7.44
C LEU A 151 13.46 -12.81 7.23
N LEU A 152 13.76 -11.83 6.38
CA LEU A 152 15.13 -11.35 6.17
C LEU A 152 15.72 -10.76 7.45
N ILE A 153 14.92 -10.04 8.24
CA ILE A 153 15.37 -9.49 9.52
C ILE A 153 15.68 -10.62 10.49
N ALA A 154 14.81 -11.62 10.62
CA ALA A 154 15.04 -12.78 11.47
C ALA A 154 16.29 -13.57 11.02
N GLY A 155 16.47 -13.76 9.71
CA GLY A 155 17.66 -14.35 9.13
C GLY A 155 18.93 -13.55 9.41
N ASN A 156 18.88 -12.23 9.29
CA ASN A 156 20.01 -11.34 9.61
C ASN A 156 20.41 -11.41 11.07
N ILE A 157 19.44 -11.44 12.00
CA ILE A 157 19.71 -11.60 13.43
C ILE A 157 20.38 -12.96 13.69
N GLY A 158 19.87 -14.05 13.10
CA GLY A 158 20.47 -15.38 13.23
C GLY A 158 21.90 -15.43 12.68
N ALA A 159 22.15 -14.76 11.59
CA ALA A 159 23.45 -14.78 10.92
C ALA A 159 24.53 -13.92 11.61
N LEU A 160 24.16 -12.94 12.42
CA LEU A 160 25.12 -12.25 13.32
C LEU A 160 25.83 -13.21 14.26
N PHE A 161 25.23 -14.38 14.52
CA PHE A 161 25.80 -15.44 15.36
C PHE A 161 26.48 -16.57 14.56
N ALA A 162 26.43 -16.54 13.22
CA ALA A 162 26.79 -17.71 12.41
C ALA A 162 27.98 -17.52 11.46
N SER A 163 28.22 -16.34 10.86
CA SER A 163 29.35 -16.13 9.95
C SER A 163 29.60 -14.66 9.57
N ASP A 164 30.88 -14.30 9.39
CA ASP A 164 31.33 -12.94 9.07
C ASP A 164 30.96 -12.46 7.64
N GLY A 165 30.74 -13.39 6.70
CA GLY A 165 30.44 -13.05 5.31
C GLY A 165 28.99 -12.66 5.04
N TYR A 166 28.06 -12.97 5.92
CA TYR A 166 26.63 -12.82 5.67
C TYR A 166 26.20 -11.34 5.55
N VAL A 167 26.71 -10.48 6.40
CA VAL A 167 26.40 -9.02 6.37
C VAL A 167 26.81 -8.39 5.04
N PHE A 168 27.96 -8.80 4.50
CA PHE A 168 28.43 -8.34 3.20
C PHE A 168 27.51 -8.77 2.06
N HIS A 169 27.07 -10.02 2.05
CA HIS A 169 26.13 -10.52 1.03
C HIS A 169 24.78 -9.83 1.10
N GLN A 170 24.27 -9.53 2.30
CA GLN A 170 23.04 -8.79 2.47
C GLN A 170 23.15 -7.34 1.95
N TYR A 171 24.27 -6.67 2.27
CA TYR A 171 24.55 -5.35 1.72
C TYR A 171 24.59 -5.35 0.20
N LEU A 172 25.27 -6.31 -0.40
CA LEU A 172 25.35 -6.48 -1.84
C LEU A 172 23.97 -6.73 -2.47
N ALA A 173 23.13 -7.55 -1.83
CA ALA A 173 21.76 -7.81 -2.27
C ALA A 173 20.89 -6.55 -2.25
N VAL A 174 20.97 -5.74 -1.19
CA VAL A 174 20.26 -4.46 -1.09
C VAL A 174 20.72 -3.48 -2.16
N MET A 175 22.04 -3.39 -2.39
CA MET A 175 22.62 -2.55 -3.45
C MET A 175 22.14 -2.97 -4.84
N THR A 176 22.17 -4.26 -5.12
CA THR A 176 21.72 -4.82 -6.41
C THR A 176 20.23 -4.54 -6.63
N TYR A 177 19.40 -4.72 -5.60
CA TYR A 177 17.97 -4.41 -5.66
C TYR A 177 17.73 -2.92 -5.90
N ALA A 178 18.35 -2.04 -5.11
CA ALA A 178 18.22 -0.59 -5.24
C ALA A 178 18.63 -0.10 -6.63
N LEU A 179 19.75 -0.62 -7.15
CA LEU A 179 20.22 -0.29 -8.50
C LEU A 179 19.23 -0.79 -9.57
N SER A 180 18.72 -2.02 -9.44
CA SER A 180 17.74 -2.59 -10.37
C SER A 180 16.46 -1.73 -10.43
N VAL A 181 15.94 -1.31 -9.28
CA VAL A 181 14.77 -0.42 -9.20
C VAL A 181 15.06 0.94 -9.84
N ALA A 182 16.24 1.51 -9.59
CA ALA A 182 16.67 2.79 -10.17
C ALA A 182 16.81 2.71 -11.69
N VAL A 183 17.39 1.63 -12.21
CA VAL A 183 17.53 1.41 -13.67
C VAL A 183 16.17 1.25 -14.32
N ILE A 184 15.27 0.43 -13.76
CA ILE A 184 13.91 0.25 -14.26
C ILE A 184 13.19 1.61 -14.32
N TYR A 185 13.28 2.39 -13.25
CA TYR A 185 12.68 3.72 -13.21
C TYR A 185 13.27 4.64 -14.28
N TYR A 186 14.60 4.73 -14.38
CA TYR A 186 15.27 5.58 -15.35
C TYR A 186 14.92 5.21 -16.81
N VAL A 187 14.82 3.92 -17.12
CA VAL A 187 14.44 3.47 -18.47
C VAL A 187 13.02 3.91 -18.81
N ASN A 188 12.10 3.90 -17.84
CA ASN A 188 10.69 4.26 -18.07
C ASN A 188 10.45 5.78 -18.06
N GLU A 189 11.03 6.50 -17.11
CA GLU A 189 10.72 7.93 -16.90
C GLU A 189 11.72 8.88 -17.53
N ARG A 190 12.97 8.44 -17.76
CA ARG A 190 14.06 9.24 -18.35
C ARG A 190 14.36 10.53 -17.58
N ASP A 191 14.08 10.57 -16.28
CA ASP A 191 14.39 11.72 -15.42
C ASP A 191 15.43 11.37 -14.34
N SER A 192 15.92 12.40 -13.61
CA SER A 192 16.96 12.24 -12.60
C SER A 192 16.41 11.76 -11.24
N ASP A 193 15.10 11.57 -11.10
CA ASP A 193 14.48 11.22 -9.81
C ASP A 193 14.80 9.77 -9.39
N TRP A 194 15.43 8.97 -10.27
CA TRP A 194 15.94 7.63 -9.95
C TRP A 194 16.92 7.63 -8.76
N VAL A 195 17.66 8.74 -8.55
CA VAL A 195 18.57 8.88 -7.41
C VAL A 195 17.79 8.84 -6.08
N TRP A 196 16.62 9.48 -6.03
CA TRP A 196 15.77 9.49 -4.84
C TRP A 196 15.18 8.13 -4.53
N LEU A 197 14.95 7.30 -5.54
CA LEU A 197 14.55 5.92 -5.36
C LEU A 197 15.65 5.07 -4.73
N MET A 198 16.89 5.19 -5.20
CA MET A 198 18.02 4.54 -4.53
C MET A 198 18.14 4.95 -3.07
N ILE A 199 18.09 6.26 -2.81
CA ILE A 199 18.14 6.79 -1.43
C ILE A 199 16.99 6.23 -0.60
N TYR A 200 15.79 6.12 -1.16
CA TYR A 200 14.64 5.53 -0.47
C TYR A 200 14.91 4.10 -0.01
N GLU A 201 15.47 3.25 -0.86
CA GLU A 201 15.76 1.86 -0.49
C GLU A 201 16.78 1.77 0.67
N PHE A 202 17.79 2.63 0.68
CA PHE A 202 18.71 2.72 1.81
C PHE A 202 18.03 3.22 3.08
N VAL A 203 17.23 4.28 2.99
CA VAL A 203 16.45 4.80 4.14
C VAL A 203 15.51 3.72 4.67
N TRP A 204 14.88 2.94 3.78
CA TRP A 204 14.01 1.85 4.18
C TRP A 204 14.78 0.80 4.99
N VAL A 205 15.87 0.31 4.47
CA VAL A 205 16.69 -0.70 5.14
C VAL A 205 17.31 -0.19 6.44
N ALA A 206 17.81 1.04 6.46
CA ALA A 206 18.50 1.61 7.62
C ALA A 206 17.54 2.03 8.75
N SER A 207 16.35 2.53 8.43
CA SER A 207 15.52 3.22 9.42
C SER A 207 14.05 2.84 9.45
N LEU A 208 13.52 2.17 8.42
CA LEU A 208 12.09 1.84 8.32
C LEU A 208 11.79 0.35 8.40
N TRP A 209 12.81 -0.51 8.48
CA TRP A 209 12.69 -1.97 8.51
C TRP A 209 11.76 -2.51 9.61
N TRP A 210 11.71 -1.82 10.75
CA TRP A 210 10.90 -2.19 11.92
C TRP A 210 9.38 -2.02 11.69
N ILE A 211 8.99 -1.23 10.68
CA ILE A 211 7.58 -0.88 10.44
C ILE A 211 6.73 -2.11 10.16
N ILE A 212 7.18 -3.01 9.32
CA ILE A 212 6.41 -4.21 8.97
C ILE A 212 6.27 -5.17 10.16
N PRO A 213 7.34 -5.59 10.86
CA PRO A 213 7.20 -6.39 12.08
C PRO A 213 6.31 -5.74 13.14
N TYR A 214 6.49 -4.44 13.38
CA TYR A 214 5.69 -3.71 14.34
C TYR A 214 4.22 -3.58 13.92
N ALA A 215 3.95 -3.43 12.63
CA ALA A 215 2.59 -3.45 12.10
C ALA A 215 1.91 -4.80 12.36
N PHE A 216 2.60 -5.92 12.14
CA PHE A 216 2.09 -7.26 12.46
C PHE A 216 1.75 -7.41 13.95
N ALA A 217 2.63 -6.96 14.84
CA ALA A 217 2.42 -7.03 16.29
C ALA A 217 1.24 -6.14 16.77
N THR A 218 0.95 -5.08 16.02
CA THR A 218 -0.02 -4.05 16.44
C THR A 218 -1.23 -3.91 15.51
N LEU A 219 -1.64 -4.98 14.81
CA LEU A 219 -2.76 -4.99 13.86
C LEU A 219 -4.12 -4.59 14.47
N ARG A 220 -4.29 -4.75 15.78
CA ARG A 220 -5.50 -4.33 16.49
C ARG A 220 -5.65 -2.81 16.60
N ASN A 221 -4.56 -2.06 16.46
CA ASN A 221 -4.59 -0.61 16.51
C ASN A 221 -5.12 -0.07 15.17
N THR A 222 -6.37 0.37 15.14
CA THR A 222 -7.06 0.84 13.94
C THR A 222 -7.13 2.36 13.84
N GLY A 223 -6.69 3.10 14.87
CA GLY A 223 -6.78 4.56 14.93
C GLY A 223 -5.97 5.30 13.87
N TRP A 224 -6.48 6.44 13.47
CA TRP A 224 -5.76 7.38 12.61
C TRP A 224 -4.55 7.98 13.34
N LEU A 225 -3.35 7.70 12.86
CA LEU A 225 -2.12 8.21 13.48
C LEU A 225 -1.77 9.64 13.05
N THR A 226 -2.45 10.17 12.03
CA THR A 226 -2.16 11.46 11.39
C THR A 226 -3.27 12.49 11.55
N ARG A 227 -4.45 12.10 12.00
CA ARG A 227 -5.60 12.98 12.27
C ARG A 227 -6.27 12.58 13.57
N LYS A 228 -6.69 13.56 14.38
CA LYS A 228 -7.68 13.33 15.44
C LYS A 228 -9.05 13.25 14.77
N VAL A 229 -9.60 12.08 14.64
CA VAL A 229 -11.00 11.90 14.21
C VAL A 229 -11.83 11.96 15.48
N GLU A 230 -12.52 13.07 15.70
CA GLU A 230 -13.62 13.09 16.65
C GLU A 230 -14.71 12.21 16.04
N ALA A 231 -15.12 11.18 16.76
CA ALA A 231 -16.21 10.31 16.34
C ALA A 231 -17.51 11.12 16.42
N GLU A 232 -17.93 11.72 15.30
CA GLU A 232 -19.30 12.21 15.21
C GLU A 232 -20.27 11.02 15.30
N PRO A 233 -21.33 11.13 16.10
CA PRO A 233 -22.33 10.09 16.18
C PRO A 233 -22.97 9.88 14.81
N VAL A 234 -22.99 8.64 14.34
CA VAL A 234 -23.44 8.16 13.01
C VAL A 234 -24.82 8.69 12.56
N GLY A 235 -25.59 9.32 13.43
CA GLY A 235 -26.92 9.86 13.12
C GLY A 235 -26.97 11.19 12.35
N ARG A 236 -25.86 11.88 12.09
CA ARG A 236 -25.86 13.19 11.45
C ARG A 236 -25.52 13.20 9.96
N VAL A 237 -24.98 12.13 9.42
CA VAL A 237 -24.44 12.10 8.03
C VAL A 237 -25.53 11.92 6.97
N LEU A 238 -26.76 11.55 7.31
CA LEU A 238 -27.81 11.21 6.35
C LEU A 238 -28.80 12.36 6.03
N ARG A 239 -28.56 13.59 6.48
CA ARG A 239 -29.27 14.74 5.94
C ARG A 239 -28.46 15.38 4.83
N ALA A 240 -28.58 14.82 3.63
CA ALA A 240 -28.17 15.49 2.41
C ALA A 240 -28.83 16.88 2.38
N GLN A 241 -28.03 17.94 2.40
CA GLN A 241 -28.56 19.26 2.04
C GLN A 241 -29.05 19.21 0.60
N PRO A 242 -30.24 19.71 0.30
CA PRO A 242 -30.69 19.81 -1.08
C PRO A 242 -29.72 20.70 -1.84
N VAL A 243 -29.16 20.18 -2.92
CA VAL A 243 -28.42 20.97 -3.89
C VAL A 243 -29.41 21.94 -4.49
N ALA A 244 -29.27 23.22 -4.17
CA ALA A 244 -30.00 24.28 -4.87
C ALA A 244 -29.49 24.30 -6.32
N CYS A 245 -30.43 24.10 -7.26
CA CYS A 245 -30.22 24.32 -8.70
C CYS A 245 -29.98 25.79 -8.99
#